data_18e2c9f0416d8524047d75cf3d8a74f5
#
_entry.id   18e2c9f0416d8524047d75cf3d8a74f5
#
_cell.length_a   1.000
_cell.length_b   1.000
_cell.length_c   1.000
_cell.angle_alpha   90.00
_cell.angle_beta   90.00
_cell.angle_gamma   90.00
#
_symmetry.space_group_name_H-M   'P 1'
#
loop_
_entity.id
_entity.type
_entity.pdbx_description
1 polymer ?
#
loop_
_entity_poly.entity_id
_entity_poly.type
_entity_poly.pdbx_seq_one_letter_code
_entity_poly.pdbx_strand_id
1 'polypeptide(L)'
;MVFSCSKRLDLELPIGLSSVDVYKDANNYEKVIAKLYAGMSLSGLHGPSGNPDIAGIDEGFSQYIRVLWNLQELPTDHAICRWNDVGIPEMCKMEWSADNSFVKAMYSRIYFQIPIANVFIKESTDESMDEKGFSEEQQSTIRIYRAEARFLRALSYYHAMDLFGNVPFVDETTPIGVFYPEQKMR
;
A
#
# COMPACT_ATOMS: atom_id res chain seq x y z
N MET A 1 -26.64 2.18 39.17
CA MET A 1 -25.22 2.25 38.82
C MET A 1 -24.96 1.15 37.80
N VAL A 2 -24.69 1.51 36.56
CA VAL A 2 -24.37 0.55 35.49
C VAL A 2 -22.85 0.47 35.42
N PHE A 3 -22.26 -0.65 35.85
CA PHE A 3 -20.83 -0.90 35.66
C PHE A 3 -20.59 -1.33 34.20
N SER A 4 -20.08 -0.43 33.39
CA SER A 4 -19.60 -0.74 32.04
C SER A 4 -18.28 -1.50 32.13
N CYS A 5 -18.25 -2.75 31.70
CA CYS A 5 -17.03 -3.56 31.59
C CYS A 5 -16.22 -3.13 30.33
N SER A 6 -15.60 -1.93 30.36
CA SER A 6 -14.75 -1.45 29.26
C SER A 6 -13.41 -2.22 29.16
N LYS A 7 -12.90 -2.76 30.26
CA LYS A 7 -11.61 -3.50 30.31
C LYS A 7 -11.53 -4.79 29.48
N ARG A 8 -12.64 -5.30 28.94
CA ARG A 8 -12.63 -6.49 28.07
C ARG A 8 -12.57 -6.17 26.59
N LEU A 9 -12.55 -4.88 26.22
CA LEU A 9 -12.45 -4.41 24.83
C LEU A 9 -10.99 -4.12 24.42
N ASP A 10 -10.10 -3.94 25.40
CA ASP A 10 -8.65 -3.83 25.17
C ASP A 10 -8.05 -5.24 25.04
N LEU A 11 -8.35 -5.91 23.94
CA LEU A 11 -7.70 -7.18 23.61
C LEU A 11 -6.33 -6.85 23.02
N GLU A 12 -5.26 -7.22 23.71
CA GLU A 12 -3.94 -7.32 23.08
C GLU A 12 -4.06 -8.31 21.92
N LEU A 13 -3.49 -7.96 20.77
CA LEU A 13 -3.48 -8.85 19.60
C LEU A 13 -2.79 -10.16 19.99
N PRO A 14 -3.49 -11.30 20.04
CA PRO A 14 -2.93 -12.54 20.58
C PRO A 14 -1.82 -13.13 19.73
N ILE A 15 -1.66 -12.68 18.48
CA ILE A 15 -0.61 -13.11 17.56
C ILE A 15 -0.38 -11.96 16.57
N GLY A 16 0.77 -11.32 16.62
CA GLY A 16 1.20 -10.31 15.64
C GLY A 16 2.02 -9.19 16.28
N LEU A 17 3.04 -8.75 15.58
CA LEU A 17 3.78 -7.56 15.97
C LEU A 17 2.90 -6.33 15.64
N SER A 18 2.64 -5.49 16.62
CA SER A 18 2.03 -4.19 16.37
C SER A 18 3.00 -3.31 15.55
N SER A 19 2.49 -2.30 14.85
CA SER A 19 3.35 -1.33 14.18
C SER A 19 4.34 -0.67 15.16
N VAL A 20 3.89 -0.40 16.39
CA VAL A 20 4.72 0.13 17.47
C VAL A 20 5.89 -0.81 17.78
N ASP A 21 5.65 -2.12 17.83
CA ASP A 21 6.73 -3.10 18.14
C ASP A 21 7.72 -3.24 16.97
N VAL A 22 7.25 -3.16 15.74
CA VAL A 22 8.12 -3.21 14.55
C VAL A 22 9.11 -2.05 14.56
N TYR A 23 8.65 -0.84 14.81
CA TYR A 23 9.48 0.37 14.72
C TYR A 23 10.30 0.68 15.98
N LYS A 24 10.28 -0.16 17.01
CA LYS A 24 11.19 -0.08 18.17
C LYS A 24 12.64 -0.49 17.85
N ASP A 25 12.84 -1.31 16.83
CA ASP A 25 14.15 -1.81 16.42
C ASP A 25 14.57 -1.19 15.08
N ALA A 26 15.71 -0.48 15.06
CA ALA A 26 16.26 0.16 13.88
C ALA A 26 16.46 -0.82 12.70
N ASN A 27 16.78 -2.08 12.96
CA ASN A 27 16.97 -3.10 11.92
C ASN A 27 15.67 -3.47 11.19
N ASN A 28 14.52 -3.18 11.77
CA ASN A 28 13.26 -3.48 11.12
C ASN A 28 12.88 -2.47 10.03
N TYR A 29 13.49 -1.27 10.04
CA TYR A 29 13.25 -0.28 8.98
C TYR A 29 13.66 -0.79 7.60
N GLU A 30 14.77 -1.53 7.51
CA GLU A 30 15.17 -2.21 6.27
C GLU A 30 14.11 -3.20 5.79
N LYS A 31 13.52 -3.98 6.69
CA LYS A 31 12.46 -4.94 6.35
C LYS A 31 11.19 -4.26 5.85
N VAL A 32 10.84 -3.11 6.43
CA VAL A 32 9.63 -2.39 6.02
C VAL A 32 9.84 -1.69 4.68
N ILE A 33 11.02 -1.08 4.44
CA ILE A 33 11.29 -0.51 3.11
C ILE A 33 11.36 -1.61 2.04
N ALA A 34 11.93 -2.78 2.35
CA ALA A 34 11.90 -3.95 1.47
C ALA A 34 10.45 -4.41 1.17
N LYS A 35 9.53 -4.32 2.15
CA LYS A 35 8.11 -4.60 1.93
C LYS A 35 7.47 -3.62 0.94
N LEU A 36 7.83 -2.33 0.99
CA LEU A 36 7.35 -1.34 0.02
C LEU A 36 7.83 -1.64 -1.39
N TYR A 37 9.10 -2.02 -1.58
CA TYR A 37 9.61 -2.47 -2.88
C TYR A 37 8.95 -3.77 -3.35
N ALA A 38 8.82 -4.74 -2.45
CA ALA A 38 8.16 -6.01 -2.75
C ALA A 38 6.71 -5.83 -3.19
N GLY A 39 5.99 -4.85 -2.64
CA GLY A 39 4.63 -4.51 -3.01
C GLY A 39 4.44 -4.08 -4.47
N MET A 40 5.51 -3.67 -5.16
CA MET A 40 5.48 -3.43 -6.61
C MET A 40 5.45 -4.73 -7.43
N SER A 41 5.94 -5.83 -6.90
CA SER A 41 6.11 -7.09 -7.65
C SER A 41 5.30 -8.25 -7.10
N LEU A 42 4.94 -8.24 -5.82
CA LEU A 42 4.26 -9.32 -5.15
C LEU A 42 2.79 -8.98 -4.89
N SER A 43 1.96 -10.02 -4.82
CA SER A 43 0.52 -9.93 -4.58
C SER A 43 0.03 -10.91 -3.51
N GLY A 44 0.94 -11.71 -2.96
CA GLY A 44 0.65 -12.71 -1.95
C GLY A 44 1.71 -12.75 -0.84
N LEU A 45 1.34 -13.36 0.29
CA LEU A 45 2.20 -13.45 1.49
C LEU A 45 3.20 -14.60 1.40
N HIS A 46 2.83 -15.73 0.78
CA HIS A 46 3.60 -16.98 0.80
C HIS A 46 3.72 -17.66 -0.56
N GLY A 47 3.51 -16.95 -1.65
CA GLY A 47 3.60 -17.53 -2.97
C GLY A 47 2.52 -17.02 -3.93
N PRO A 48 2.45 -17.59 -5.13
CA PRO A 48 1.63 -17.04 -6.22
C PRO A 48 0.15 -17.41 -6.14
N SER A 49 -0.30 -18.21 -5.18
CA SER A 49 -1.72 -18.58 -5.11
C SER A 49 -2.16 -19.01 -3.70
N GLY A 50 -3.37 -18.59 -3.31
CA GLY A 50 -4.05 -18.99 -2.08
C GLY A 50 -3.78 -18.12 -0.85
N ASN A 51 -2.93 -17.10 -0.94
CA ASN A 51 -2.59 -16.22 0.18
C ASN A 51 -2.48 -14.75 -0.26
N PRO A 52 -3.57 -14.12 -0.71
CA PRO A 52 -3.54 -12.72 -1.13
C PRO A 52 -3.17 -11.81 0.04
N ASP A 53 -2.41 -10.76 -0.23
CA ASP A 53 -2.09 -9.72 0.75
C ASP A 53 -3.17 -8.64 0.84
N ILE A 54 -4.08 -8.58 -0.14
CA ILE A 54 -5.26 -7.72 -0.16
C ILE A 54 -6.51 -8.59 -0.23
N ALA A 55 -7.35 -8.51 0.80
CA ALA A 55 -8.59 -9.29 0.85
C ALA A 55 -9.52 -8.98 -0.33
N GLY A 56 -10.06 -10.03 -0.95
CA GLY A 56 -10.99 -9.91 -2.08
C GLY A 56 -10.35 -9.61 -3.43
N ILE A 57 -9.02 -9.56 -3.52
CA ILE A 57 -8.27 -9.41 -4.77
C ILE A 57 -7.47 -10.70 -5.01
N ASP A 58 -7.65 -11.30 -6.18
CA ASP A 58 -6.92 -12.51 -6.57
C ASP A 58 -5.42 -12.20 -6.75
N GLU A 59 -4.57 -12.90 -6.00
CA GLU A 59 -3.12 -12.75 -6.06
C GLU A 59 -2.52 -13.25 -7.37
N GLY A 60 -3.20 -14.12 -8.10
CA GLY A 60 -2.71 -14.71 -9.34
C GLY A 60 -2.44 -13.71 -10.46
N PHE A 61 -3.14 -12.56 -10.45
CA PHE A 61 -2.96 -11.52 -11.48
C PHE A 61 -2.66 -10.12 -10.95
N SER A 62 -2.82 -9.88 -9.66
CA SER A 62 -2.92 -8.53 -9.10
C SER A 62 -1.59 -7.91 -8.67
N GLN A 63 -0.45 -8.39 -9.14
CA GLN A 63 0.85 -7.74 -8.92
C GLN A 63 0.81 -6.31 -9.49
N TYR A 64 1.31 -5.35 -8.72
CA TYR A 64 1.22 -3.92 -9.03
C TYR A 64 1.69 -3.58 -10.46
N ILE A 65 2.94 -3.91 -10.80
CA ILE A 65 3.51 -3.59 -12.11
C ILE A 65 2.79 -4.34 -13.24
N ARG A 66 2.37 -5.58 -13.00
CA ARG A 66 1.60 -6.35 -13.98
C ARG A 66 0.25 -5.70 -14.29
N VAL A 67 -0.49 -5.31 -13.25
CA VAL A 67 -1.80 -4.68 -13.44
C VAL A 67 -1.65 -3.29 -14.06
N LEU A 68 -0.64 -2.52 -13.66
CA LEU A 68 -0.30 -1.25 -14.28
C LEU A 68 -0.05 -1.40 -15.77
N TRP A 69 0.79 -2.35 -16.16
CA TRP A 69 1.07 -2.66 -17.56
C TRP A 69 -0.22 -3.03 -18.32
N ASN A 70 -1.05 -3.90 -17.75
CA ASN A 70 -2.30 -4.31 -18.38
C ASN A 70 -3.23 -3.11 -18.65
N LEU A 71 -3.33 -2.19 -17.70
CA LEU A 71 -4.21 -1.01 -17.84
C LEU A 71 -3.66 0.03 -18.80
N GLN A 72 -2.34 0.09 -19.00
CA GLN A 72 -1.72 1.06 -19.92
C GLN A 72 -1.57 0.52 -21.33
N GLU A 73 -1.32 -0.79 -21.50
CA GLU A 73 -0.99 -1.33 -22.83
C GLU A 73 -2.16 -2.04 -23.53
N LEU A 74 -3.01 -2.76 -22.77
CA LEU A 74 -4.12 -3.52 -23.40
C LEU A 74 -5.22 -2.62 -24.01
N PRO A 75 -5.48 -1.38 -23.53
CA PRO A 75 -6.39 -0.45 -24.19
C PRO A 75 -5.76 0.31 -25.38
N THR A 76 -4.66 -0.17 -25.91
CA THR A 76 -3.96 0.44 -27.03
C THR A 76 -3.87 -0.53 -28.22
N ASP A 77 -3.28 -0.09 -29.33
CA ASP A 77 -2.94 -0.93 -30.49
C ASP A 77 -1.57 -1.59 -30.39
N HIS A 78 -0.82 -1.34 -29.30
CA HIS A 78 0.51 -1.91 -29.07
C HIS A 78 0.49 -3.38 -28.66
N ALA A 79 -0.51 -3.78 -27.88
CA ALA A 79 -0.58 -5.13 -27.32
C ALA A 79 -2.00 -5.69 -27.30
N ILE A 80 -2.11 -6.99 -27.47
CA ILE A 80 -3.36 -7.72 -27.28
C ILE A 80 -3.12 -8.96 -26.44
N CYS A 81 -3.92 -9.18 -25.42
CA CYS A 81 -3.95 -10.41 -24.67
C CYS A 81 -5.11 -11.29 -25.12
N ARG A 82 -4.80 -12.52 -25.53
CA ARG A 82 -5.77 -13.49 -26.03
C ARG A 82 -6.38 -14.38 -24.95
N TRP A 83 -6.03 -14.14 -23.70
CA TRP A 83 -6.65 -14.84 -22.59
C TRP A 83 -8.11 -14.41 -22.43
N ASN A 84 -8.95 -15.33 -22.02
CA ASN A 84 -10.37 -15.10 -21.85
C ASN A 84 -10.75 -14.90 -20.36
N ASP A 85 -9.79 -14.46 -19.54
CA ASP A 85 -10.03 -14.12 -18.15
C ASP A 85 -10.92 -12.89 -18.05
N VAL A 86 -11.81 -12.90 -17.07
CA VAL A 86 -12.75 -11.78 -16.83
C VAL A 86 -11.99 -10.47 -16.66
N GLY A 87 -12.32 -9.49 -17.49
CA GLY A 87 -11.70 -8.17 -17.48
C GLY A 87 -10.66 -7.94 -18.59
N ILE A 88 -10.02 -8.99 -19.13
CA ILE A 88 -9.02 -8.87 -20.21
C ILE A 88 -9.68 -8.50 -21.56
N PRO A 89 -10.72 -9.20 -22.03
CA PRO A 89 -11.35 -8.85 -23.29
C PRO A 89 -11.93 -7.43 -23.32
N GLU A 90 -12.47 -6.97 -22.20
CA GLU A 90 -13.05 -5.63 -22.08
C GLU A 90 -11.96 -4.55 -22.19
N MET A 91 -10.78 -4.77 -21.59
CA MET A 91 -9.63 -3.85 -21.73
C MET A 91 -9.17 -3.76 -23.19
N CYS A 92 -8.98 -4.91 -23.87
CA CYS A 92 -8.57 -4.94 -25.27
C CYS A 92 -9.59 -4.30 -26.24
N LYS A 93 -10.86 -4.19 -25.84
CA LYS A 93 -11.92 -3.55 -26.62
C LYS A 93 -12.22 -2.12 -26.21
N MET A 94 -11.58 -1.63 -25.14
CA MET A 94 -11.88 -0.33 -24.50
C MET A 94 -13.33 -0.22 -23.99
N GLU A 95 -13.89 -1.34 -23.49
CA GLU A 95 -15.29 -1.46 -23.02
C GLU A 95 -15.39 -1.73 -21.50
N TRP A 96 -14.33 -1.46 -20.73
CA TRP A 96 -14.34 -1.73 -19.30
C TRP A 96 -15.23 -0.77 -18.51
N SER A 97 -15.68 -1.23 -17.35
CA SER A 97 -16.36 -0.42 -16.33
C SER A 97 -15.52 -0.30 -15.06
N ALA A 98 -15.99 0.50 -14.11
CA ALA A 98 -15.37 0.60 -12.79
C ALA A 98 -15.36 -0.75 -12.02
N ASP A 99 -16.20 -1.71 -12.43
CA ASP A 99 -16.28 -3.06 -11.85
C ASP A 99 -15.26 -4.04 -12.42
N ASN A 100 -14.50 -3.66 -13.44
CA ASN A 100 -13.44 -4.49 -14.00
C ASN A 100 -12.43 -4.89 -12.90
N SER A 101 -12.10 -6.18 -12.82
CA SER A 101 -11.25 -6.75 -11.76
C SER A 101 -9.84 -6.15 -11.75
N PHE A 102 -9.28 -5.82 -12.92
CA PHE A 102 -7.95 -5.21 -13.05
C PHE A 102 -7.96 -3.73 -12.62
N VAL A 103 -9.01 -2.99 -12.93
CA VAL A 103 -9.20 -1.60 -12.48
C VAL A 103 -9.29 -1.56 -10.96
N LYS A 104 -10.13 -2.43 -10.36
CA LYS A 104 -10.23 -2.56 -8.90
C LYS A 104 -8.92 -3.00 -8.25
N ALA A 105 -8.23 -3.97 -8.85
CA ALA A 105 -6.94 -4.44 -8.33
C ALA A 105 -5.91 -3.32 -8.32
N MET A 106 -5.79 -2.52 -9.38
CA MET A 106 -4.82 -1.43 -9.44
C MET A 106 -5.12 -0.34 -8.40
N TYR A 107 -6.37 0.07 -8.27
CA TYR A 107 -6.79 1.02 -7.25
C TYR A 107 -6.44 0.51 -5.85
N SER A 108 -6.76 -0.75 -5.56
CA SER A 108 -6.46 -1.38 -4.28
C SER A 108 -4.95 -1.48 -4.02
N ARG A 109 -4.14 -1.82 -5.03
CA ARG A 109 -2.68 -1.85 -4.91
C ARG A 109 -2.09 -0.50 -4.56
N ILE A 110 -2.52 0.55 -5.25
CA ILE A 110 -2.07 1.92 -4.98
C ILE A 110 -2.38 2.31 -3.53
N TYR A 111 -3.64 2.12 -3.12
CA TYR A 111 -4.09 2.49 -1.77
C TYR A 111 -3.71 1.48 -0.68
N PHE A 112 -3.09 0.37 -1.02
CA PHE A 112 -2.38 -0.50 -0.10
C PHE A 112 -0.94 0.00 0.17
N GLN A 113 -0.25 0.47 -0.87
CA GLN A 113 1.13 0.98 -0.75
C GLN A 113 1.22 2.31 0.01
N ILE A 114 0.32 3.25 -0.28
CA ILE A 114 0.35 4.61 0.27
C ILE A 114 0.30 4.62 1.81
N PRO A 115 -0.62 3.91 2.50
CA PRO A 115 -0.65 3.87 3.95
C PRO A 115 0.62 3.27 4.58
N ILE A 116 1.20 2.24 3.97
CA ILE A 116 2.46 1.64 4.46
C ILE A 116 3.58 2.67 4.40
N ALA A 117 3.69 3.40 3.28
CA ALA A 117 4.67 4.48 3.14
C ALA A 117 4.40 5.62 4.14
N ASN A 118 3.16 6.01 4.37
CA ASN A 118 2.79 7.06 5.33
C ASN A 118 3.21 6.68 6.75
N VAL A 119 2.94 5.45 7.19
CA VAL A 119 3.37 4.97 8.51
C VAL A 119 4.90 4.96 8.60
N PHE A 120 5.60 4.48 7.57
CA PHE A 120 7.06 4.48 7.55
C PHE A 120 7.63 5.90 7.68
N ILE A 121 7.10 6.86 6.91
CA ILE A 121 7.56 8.26 6.92
C ILE A 121 7.32 8.88 8.31
N LYS A 122 6.17 8.63 8.92
CA LYS A 122 5.82 9.09 10.27
C LYS A 122 6.77 8.54 11.32
N GLU A 123 7.02 7.23 11.29
CA GLU A 123 7.85 6.53 12.28
C GLU A 123 9.37 6.79 12.12
N SER A 124 9.78 7.34 10.97
CA SER A 124 11.17 7.64 10.64
C SER A 124 11.53 9.13 10.74
N THR A 125 10.69 9.97 11.37
CA THR A 125 11.07 11.37 11.64
C THR A 125 12.24 11.44 12.62
N ASP A 126 12.99 12.53 12.59
CA ASP A 126 14.15 12.69 13.47
C ASP A 126 13.73 12.66 14.94
N GLU A 127 12.62 13.32 15.27
CA GLU A 127 12.01 13.29 16.62
C GLU A 127 11.65 11.86 17.05
N SER A 128 11.03 11.08 16.16
CA SER A 128 10.64 9.69 16.47
C SER A 128 11.85 8.78 16.66
N MET A 129 12.92 9.00 15.90
CA MET A 129 14.16 8.25 16.04
C MET A 129 14.93 8.62 17.32
N ASP A 130 14.90 9.91 17.71
CA ASP A 130 15.50 10.39 18.97
C ASP A 130 14.77 9.80 20.18
N GLU A 131 13.44 9.81 20.20
CA GLU A 131 12.64 9.19 21.25
C GLU A 131 12.91 7.70 21.43
N LYS A 132 13.24 7.00 20.34
CA LYS A 132 13.62 5.57 20.34
C LYS A 132 15.08 5.33 20.74
N GLY A 133 15.90 6.39 20.86
CA GLY A 133 17.29 6.31 21.24
C GLY A 133 18.22 5.71 20.16
N PHE A 134 17.90 5.88 18.89
CA PHE A 134 18.72 5.37 17.80
C PHE A 134 20.03 6.16 17.67
N SER A 135 21.12 5.45 17.35
CA SER A 135 22.42 6.09 17.10
C SER A 135 22.38 6.93 15.82
N GLU A 136 23.30 7.90 15.70
CA GLU A 136 23.38 8.75 14.48
C GLU A 136 23.64 7.93 13.21
N GLU A 137 24.38 6.84 13.29
CA GLU A 137 24.60 5.92 12.17
C GLU A 137 23.29 5.26 11.72
N GLN A 138 22.48 4.76 12.68
CA GLN A 138 21.17 4.19 12.41
C GLN A 138 20.21 5.23 11.82
N GLN A 139 20.17 6.43 12.42
CA GLN A 139 19.34 7.52 11.93
C GLN A 139 19.73 7.94 10.51
N SER A 140 21.01 8.03 10.20
CA SER A 140 21.51 8.36 8.86
C SER A 140 21.00 7.36 7.82
N THR A 141 21.06 6.08 8.13
CA THR A 141 20.57 5.00 7.26
C THR A 141 19.04 5.10 7.09
N ILE A 142 18.30 5.29 8.19
CA ILE A 142 16.83 5.40 8.16
C ILE A 142 16.38 6.64 7.38
N ARG A 143 17.12 7.76 7.43
CA ARG A 143 16.82 8.95 6.60
C ARG A 143 16.86 8.64 5.10
N ILE A 144 17.80 7.77 4.67
CA ILE A 144 17.84 7.30 3.27
C ILE A 144 16.59 6.50 2.95
N TYR A 145 16.25 5.52 3.78
CA TYR A 145 15.02 4.72 3.58
C TYR A 145 13.74 5.57 3.60
N ARG A 146 13.72 6.64 4.42
CA ARG A 146 12.61 7.61 4.41
C ARG A 146 12.48 8.34 3.08
N ALA A 147 13.60 8.72 2.46
CA ALA A 147 13.59 9.32 1.14
C ALA A 147 13.07 8.35 0.07
N GLU A 148 13.46 7.08 0.14
CA GLU A 148 12.95 6.02 -0.75
C GLU A 148 11.45 5.78 -0.55
N ALA A 149 10.97 5.72 0.70
CA ALA A 149 9.55 5.58 1.00
C ALA A 149 8.72 6.76 0.45
N ARG A 150 9.23 7.99 0.55
CA ARG A 150 8.61 9.18 -0.06
C ARG A 150 8.56 9.09 -1.58
N PHE A 151 9.61 8.58 -2.20
CA PHE A 151 9.64 8.35 -3.65
C PHE A 151 8.58 7.30 -4.06
N LEU A 152 8.52 6.14 -3.40
CA LEU A 152 7.56 5.09 -3.71
C LEU A 152 6.10 5.54 -3.51
N ARG A 153 5.85 6.36 -2.48
CA ARG A 153 4.55 7.00 -2.28
C ARG A 153 4.21 7.96 -3.42
N ALA A 154 5.15 8.81 -3.80
CA ALA A 154 4.95 9.75 -4.90
C ALA A 154 4.70 9.02 -6.23
N LEU A 155 5.42 7.92 -6.49
CA LEU A 155 5.20 7.07 -7.64
C LEU A 155 3.79 6.44 -7.63
N SER A 156 3.33 5.98 -6.47
CA SER A 156 1.96 5.46 -6.33
C SER A 156 0.90 6.52 -6.61
N TYR A 157 1.09 7.75 -6.13
CA TYR A 157 0.20 8.88 -6.46
C TYR A 157 0.27 9.31 -7.92
N TYR A 158 1.45 9.24 -8.55
CA TYR A 158 1.60 9.49 -9.96
C TYR A 158 0.73 8.51 -10.79
N HIS A 159 0.83 7.21 -10.51
CA HIS A 159 -0.01 6.21 -11.18
C HIS A 159 -1.50 6.38 -10.84
N ALA A 160 -1.83 6.81 -9.61
CA ALA A 160 -3.21 7.09 -9.23
C ALA A 160 -3.81 8.23 -10.08
N MET A 161 -3.07 9.33 -10.23
CA MET A 161 -3.52 10.49 -11.03
C MET A 161 -3.58 10.16 -12.52
N ASP A 162 -2.61 9.42 -13.03
CA ASP A 162 -2.54 9.01 -14.43
C ASP A 162 -3.75 8.14 -14.81
N LEU A 163 -4.07 7.14 -13.99
CA LEU A 163 -5.12 6.16 -14.30
C LEU A 163 -6.53 6.61 -13.89
N PHE A 164 -6.66 7.40 -12.82
CA PHE A 164 -7.96 7.71 -12.20
C PHE A 164 -8.29 9.21 -12.14
N GLY A 165 -7.36 10.07 -12.51
CA GLY A 165 -7.55 11.52 -12.48
C GLY A 165 -7.59 12.08 -11.06
N ASN A 166 -8.71 12.61 -10.63
CA ASN A 166 -8.89 13.14 -9.27
C ASN A 166 -8.99 12.01 -8.25
N VAL A 167 -8.02 11.93 -7.35
CA VAL A 167 -7.92 10.86 -6.35
C VAL A 167 -7.84 11.40 -4.93
N PRO A 168 -8.32 10.67 -3.92
CA PRO A 168 -8.16 11.03 -2.51
C PRO A 168 -6.67 11.13 -2.15
N PHE A 169 -6.32 12.21 -1.44
CA PHE A 169 -4.95 12.41 -0.97
C PHE A 169 -4.88 12.26 0.55
N VAL A 170 -4.06 11.32 1.00
CA VAL A 170 -3.75 11.05 2.40
C VAL A 170 -2.24 10.99 2.58
N ASP A 171 -1.73 11.57 3.64
CA ASP A 171 -0.32 11.62 3.97
C ASP A 171 -0.04 11.15 5.41
N GLU A 172 1.20 11.25 5.85
CA GLU A 172 1.63 10.87 7.19
C GLU A 172 0.99 11.70 8.33
N THR A 173 0.41 12.85 8.01
CA THR A 173 -0.27 13.72 8.99
C THR A 173 -1.73 13.32 9.19
N THR A 174 -2.28 12.51 8.27
CA THR A 174 -3.66 12.06 8.35
C THR A 174 -3.81 11.05 9.48
N PRO A 175 -4.72 11.27 10.46
CA PRO A 175 -4.91 10.35 11.57
C PRO A 175 -5.33 8.95 11.10
N ILE A 176 -4.73 7.91 11.68
CA ILE A 176 -5.09 6.52 11.40
C ILE A 176 -6.47 6.22 11.98
N GLY A 177 -7.33 5.56 11.20
CA GLY A 177 -8.66 5.14 11.66
C GLY A 177 -9.74 6.21 11.55
N VAL A 178 -9.46 7.36 10.98
CA VAL A 178 -10.50 8.36 10.68
C VAL A 178 -11.35 7.85 9.53
N PHE A 179 -12.61 7.60 9.83
CA PHE A 179 -13.64 7.30 8.83
C PHE A 179 -13.94 8.62 8.09
N TYR A 180 -13.60 8.72 6.82
CA TYR A 180 -13.68 9.93 6.00
C TYR A 180 -12.74 11.07 6.48
N PRO A 181 -11.42 10.96 6.27
CA PRO A 181 -10.56 12.15 6.35
C PRO A 181 -11.10 13.19 5.38
N GLU A 182 -11.03 14.48 5.75
CA GLU A 182 -11.36 15.55 4.80
C GLU A 182 -10.57 15.30 3.51
N GLN A 183 -11.26 14.89 2.47
CA GLN A 183 -10.63 14.49 1.22
C GLN A 183 -10.16 15.75 0.51
N LYS A 184 -8.88 16.02 0.59
CA LYS A 184 -8.24 16.98 -0.33
C LYS A 184 -8.14 16.26 -1.68
N MET A 185 -9.15 16.48 -2.52
CA MET A 185 -9.08 16.08 -3.93
C MET A 185 -8.05 16.98 -4.63
N ARG A 186 -7.07 16.39 -5.26
CA ARG A 186 -6.13 17.10 -6.14
C ARG A 186 -6.17 16.49 -7.52
#